data_dd74e29f691bfb6d4d7c6a5dc2ec23b4
#
_entry.id   dd74e29f691bfb6d4d7c6a5dc2ec23b4
#
_cell.length_a   1.000
_cell.length_b   1.000
_cell.length_c   1.000
_cell.angle_alpha   90.00
_cell.angle_beta   90.00
_cell.angle_gamma   90.00
#
_symmetry.space_group_name_H-M   'P 1'
#
loop_
_entity.id
_entity.type
_entity.pdbx_description
1 polymer ?
#
loop_
_entity_poly.entity_id
_entity_poly.type
_entity_poly.pdbx_seq_one_letter_code
_entity_poly.pdbx_strand_id
1 'polypeptide(L)'
;QVGTFNGNPLTMAAARAVLTEILTDDAYTHFTTLRTTMVDGATDILRRHGLPGHVRAYGAKGAVIFHERLAHYRDFLAYPDQWGNAHWLYQHNGGVFLPPWGKCEQWTVSVQHSVDDVQVFVANLERLAADLSAAR
;
A
#
# COMPACT_ATOMS: atom_id res chain seq x y z
N GLN A 1 -19.20 -14.75 10.68
CA GLN A 1 -18.67 -15.17 9.40
C GLN A 1 -19.76 -15.88 8.58
N VAL A 2 -20.08 -15.39 7.41
CA VAL A 2 -21.20 -15.86 6.60
C VAL A 2 -20.68 -16.33 5.24
N GLY A 3 -21.10 -17.49 4.79
CA GLY A 3 -20.76 -18.04 3.47
C GLY A 3 -20.92 -19.57 3.44
N THR A 4 -21.49 -20.08 2.37
CA THR A 4 -21.81 -21.50 2.21
C THR A 4 -20.58 -22.41 2.32
N PHE A 5 -19.41 -21.94 1.89
CA PHE A 5 -18.17 -22.72 1.92
C PHE A 5 -17.26 -22.41 3.12
N ASN A 6 -17.69 -21.54 4.03
CA ASN A 6 -16.94 -21.24 5.23
C ASN A 6 -16.92 -22.45 6.16
N GLY A 7 -15.74 -22.73 6.73
CA GLY A 7 -15.56 -23.85 7.63
C GLY A 7 -15.40 -25.22 6.95
N ASN A 8 -15.24 -25.28 5.62
CA ASN A 8 -14.93 -26.56 4.99
C ASN A 8 -13.55 -27.07 5.43
N PRO A 9 -13.32 -28.39 5.50
CA PRO A 9 -12.10 -28.97 6.08
C PRO A 9 -10.82 -28.50 5.38
N LEU A 10 -10.81 -28.32 4.05
CA LEU A 10 -9.63 -27.87 3.31
C LEU A 10 -9.25 -26.44 3.68
N THR A 11 -10.22 -25.53 3.70
CA THR A 11 -10.00 -24.13 4.09
C THR A 11 -9.53 -24.02 5.54
N MET A 12 -10.09 -24.84 6.43
CA MET A 12 -9.70 -24.85 7.84
C MET A 12 -8.29 -25.40 8.05
N ALA A 13 -7.90 -26.43 7.30
CA ALA A 13 -6.54 -26.97 7.33
C ALA A 13 -5.52 -25.93 6.81
N ALA A 14 -5.83 -25.26 5.70
CA ALA A 14 -4.99 -24.18 5.15
C ALA A 14 -4.87 -23.01 6.14
N ALA A 15 -5.99 -22.57 6.72
CA ALA A 15 -5.98 -21.49 7.71
C ALA A 15 -5.14 -21.86 8.95
N ARG A 16 -5.25 -23.11 9.41
CA ARG A 16 -4.42 -23.60 10.52
C ARG A 16 -2.93 -23.52 10.17
N ALA A 17 -2.53 -24.05 9.01
CA ALA A 17 -1.13 -24.03 8.59
C ALA A 17 -0.59 -22.59 8.50
N VAL A 18 -1.36 -21.67 7.94
CA VAL A 18 -0.97 -20.25 7.87
C VAL A 18 -0.78 -19.66 9.27
N LEU A 19 -1.71 -19.91 10.18
CA LEU A 19 -1.67 -19.33 11.52
C LEU A 19 -0.58 -19.95 12.42
N THR A 20 -0.22 -21.22 12.20
CA THR A 20 0.74 -21.94 13.07
C THR A 20 2.15 -21.99 12.48
N GLU A 21 2.32 -21.88 11.17
CA GLU A 21 3.60 -22.13 10.51
C GLU A 21 4.13 -20.91 9.74
N ILE A 22 3.25 -20.02 9.30
CA ILE A 22 3.62 -18.88 8.45
C ILE A 22 3.61 -17.55 9.22
N LEU A 23 2.54 -17.28 9.98
CA LEU A 23 2.40 -16.02 10.73
C LEU A 23 3.09 -16.12 12.11
N THR A 24 4.40 -16.30 12.08
CA THR A 24 5.28 -16.31 13.25
C THR A 24 5.68 -14.90 13.66
N ASP A 25 6.34 -14.73 14.80
CA ASP A 25 6.90 -13.43 15.23
C ASP A 25 7.89 -12.87 14.22
N ASP A 26 8.65 -13.72 13.53
CA ASP A 26 9.54 -13.32 12.45
C ASP A 26 8.78 -12.74 11.26
N ALA A 27 7.63 -13.31 10.91
CA ALA A 27 6.78 -12.77 9.86
C ALA A 27 6.27 -11.35 10.20
N TYR A 28 5.90 -11.10 11.45
CA TYR A 28 5.49 -9.76 11.89
C TYR A 28 6.65 -8.76 11.92
N THR A 29 7.83 -9.21 12.27
CA THR A 29 9.07 -8.43 12.17
C THR A 29 9.37 -8.06 10.72
N HIS A 30 9.24 -9.04 9.82
CA HIS A 30 9.38 -8.82 8.38
C HIS A 30 8.37 -7.81 7.84
N PHE A 31 7.08 -7.93 8.16
CA PHE A 31 6.07 -6.93 7.79
C PHE A 31 6.41 -5.54 8.30
N THR A 32 6.97 -5.43 9.49
CA THR A 32 7.40 -4.14 10.03
C THR A 32 8.52 -3.54 9.19
N THR A 33 9.50 -4.33 8.78
CA THR A 33 10.59 -3.90 7.89
C THR A 33 10.06 -3.41 6.55
N LEU A 34 9.20 -4.19 5.87
CA LEU A 34 8.61 -3.81 4.59
C LEU A 34 7.79 -2.52 4.71
N ARG A 35 6.93 -2.45 5.73
CA ARG A 35 6.13 -1.25 6.01
C ARG A 35 6.98 -0.02 6.24
N THR A 36 8.03 -0.10 7.06
CA THR A 36 8.92 1.02 7.35
C THR A 36 9.60 1.50 6.08
N THR A 37 10.13 0.60 5.26
CA THR A 37 10.74 0.94 3.97
C THR A 37 9.77 1.71 3.07
N MET A 38 8.52 1.26 2.96
CA MET A 38 7.50 1.93 2.13
C MET A 38 7.08 3.28 2.71
N VAL A 39 6.85 3.35 4.02
CA VAL A 39 6.41 4.58 4.70
C VAL A 39 7.48 5.66 4.65
N ASP A 40 8.71 5.31 4.98
CA ASP A 40 9.83 6.27 5.01
C ASP A 40 10.16 6.75 3.60
N GLY A 41 10.26 5.82 2.63
CA GLY A 41 10.50 6.16 1.24
C GLY A 41 9.41 7.07 0.65
N ALA A 42 8.15 6.71 0.82
CA ALA A 42 7.04 7.51 0.32
C ALA A 42 6.93 8.88 1.01
N THR A 43 7.15 8.93 2.32
CA THR A 43 7.12 10.19 3.09
C THR A 43 8.23 11.14 2.63
N ASP A 44 9.44 10.61 2.43
CA ASP A 44 10.58 11.40 1.94
C ASP A 44 10.32 11.95 0.53
N ILE A 45 9.76 11.14 -0.36
CA ILE A 45 9.39 11.55 -1.72
C ILE A 45 8.37 12.70 -1.69
N LEU A 46 7.27 12.56 -0.96
CA LEU A 46 6.26 13.61 -0.84
C LEU A 46 6.88 14.91 -0.35
N ARG A 47 7.74 14.84 0.66
CA ARG A 47 8.45 16.00 1.24
C ARG A 47 9.39 16.66 0.24
N ARG A 48 10.26 15.89 -0.43
CA ARG A 48 11.28 16.41 -1.37
C ARG A 48 10.66 17.08 -2.59
N HIS A 49 9.57 16.53 -3.08
CA HIS A 49 8.86 17.06 -4.24
C HIS A 49 7.79 18.11 -3.89
N GLY A 50 7.63 18.45 -2.61
CA GLY A 50 6.61 19.42 -2.17
C GLY A 50 5.19 19.00 -2.53
N LEU A 51 4.92 17.70 -2.62
CA LEU A 51 3.59 17.18 -2.91
C LEU A 51 2.74 17.19 -1.64
N PRO A 52 1.48 17.66 -1.70
CA PRO A 52 0.58 17.54 -0.58
C PRO A 52 0.29 16.08 -0.32
N GLY A 53 0.48 15.62 0.91
CA GLY A 53 0.16 14.24 1.21
C GLY A 53 0.79 13.69 2.47
N HIS A 54 0.35 12.49 2.81
CA HIS A 54 0.89 11.72 3.91
C HIS A 54 0.70 10.22 3.66
N VAL A 55 1.43 9.41 4.43
CA VAL A 55 1.33 7.96 4.37
C VAL A 55 0.61 7.44 5.61
N ARG A 56 -0.31 6.51 5.42
CA ARG A 56 -0.96 5.77 6.51
C ARG A 56 -0.69 4.29 6.32
N ALA A 57 -0.19 3.65 7.36
CA ALA A 57 0.08 2.22 7.32
C ALA A 57 -0.14 1.57 8.69
N TYR A 58 -0.62 0.34 8.65
CA TYR A 58 -0.79 -0.51 9.81
C TYR A 58 -0.59 -1.98 9.45
N GLY A 59 0.24 -2.69 10.20
CA GLY A 59 0.60 -4.08 9.90
C GLY A 59 1.18 -4.21 8.49
N ALA A 60 0.58 -5.06 7.69
CA ALA A 60 0.97 -5.35 6.30
C ALA A 60 0.29 -4.45 5.26
N LYS A 61 -0.51 -3.46 5.68
CA LYS A 61 -1.31 -2.60 4.79
C LYS A 61 -0.94 -1.14 4.94
N GLY A 62 -1.15 -0.38 3.86
CA GLY A 62 -1.02 1.07 3.91
C GLY A 62 -1.51 1.74 2.63
N ALA A 63 -1.45 3.07 2.62
CA ALA A 63 -1.80 3.89 1.47
C ALA A 63 -0.98 5.19 1.46
N VAL A 64 -0.69 5.69 0.26
CA VAL A 64 -0.24 7.07 0.04
C VAL A 64 -1.48 7.91 -0.24
N ILE A 65 -1.63 8.99 0.50
CA ILE A 65 -2.77 9.90 0.42
C ILE A 65 -2.25 11.26 -0.04
N PHE A 66 -2.60 11.69 -1.25
CA PHE A 66 -2.17 12.96 -1.84
C PHE A 66 -3.08 14.12 -1.37
N HIS A 67 -3.23 14.24 -0.07
CA HIS A 67 -4.02 15.30 0.57
C HIS A 67 -3.45 15.56 1.96
N GLU A 68 -3.45 16.81 2.40
CA GLU A 68 -2.86 17.17 3.69
C GLU A 68 -3.54 16.44 4.86
N ARG A 69 -4.85 16.35 4.83
CA ARG A 69 -5.61 15.71 5.90
C ARG A 69 -6.95 15.14 5.39
N LEU A 70 -7.17 13.87 5.66
CA LEU A 70 -8.48 13.22 5.55
C LEU A 70 -8.94 12.85 6.97
N ALA A 71 -9.74 13.69 7.61
CA ALA A 71 -10.22 13.48 8.97
C ALA A 71 -11.63 12.86 9.01
N HIS A 72 -12.43 13.12 7.98
CA HIS A 72 -13.83 12.72 7.93
C HIS A 72 -14.17 12.11 6.59
N TYR A 73 -15.24 11.34 6.52
CA TYR A 73 -15.75 10.76 5.28
C TYR A 73 -16.05 11.82 4.20
N ARG A 74 -16.47 13.01 4.61
CA ARG A 74 -16.70 14.14 3.68
C ARG A 74 -15.41 14.60 2.99
N ASP A 75 -14.29 14.63 3.70
CA ASP A 75 -12.99 14.96 3.12
C ASP A 75 -12.61 13.92 2.07
N PHE A 76 -12.85 12.64 2.38
CA PHE A 76 -12.63 11.54 1.45
C PHE A 76 -13.51 11.65 0.20
N LEU A 77 -14.77 12.06 0.33
CA LEU A 77 -15.64 12.28 -0.84
C LEU A 77 -15.14 13.43 -1.72
N ALA A 78 -14.59 14.48 -1.12
CA ALA A 78 -14.04 15.62 -1.84
C ALA A 78 -12.64 15.37 -2.42
N TYR A 79 -11.95 14.33 -1.97
CA TYR A 79 -10.62 13.97 -2.47
C TYR A 79 -10.68 13.58 -3.94
N PRO A 80 -9.85 14.21 -4.83
CA PRO A 80 -9.93 13.97 -6.26
C PRO A 80 -9.45 12.58 -6.67
N ASP A 81 -10.21 11.91 -7.55
CA ASP A 81 -9.89 10.56 -8.04
C ASP A 81 -8.60 10.53 -8.88
N GLN A 82 -8.24 11.62 -9.54
CA GLN A 82 -7.08 11.69 -10.42
C GLN A 82 -5.76 11.35 -9.71
N TRP A 83 -5.63 11.63 -8.43
CA TRP A 83 -4.43 11.30 -7.66
C TRP A 83 -4.25 9.80 -7.49
N GLY A 84 -5.32 9.10 -7.09
CA GLY A 84 -5.33 7.64 -7.00
C GLY A 84 -5.08 7.00 -8.36
N ASN A 85 -5.76 7.47 -9.40
CA ASN A 85 -5.60 6.96 -10.76
C ASN A 85 -4.18 7.15 -11.30
N ALA A 86 -3.57 8.31 -11.11
CA ALA A 86 -2.18 8.55 -11.51
C ALA A 86 -1.23 7.63 -10.75
N HIS A 87 -1.36 7.53 -9.42
CA HIS A 87 -0.54 6.65 -8.61
C HIS A 87 -0.69 5.18 -9.06
N TRP A 88 -1.91 4.71 -9.26
CA TRP A 88 -2.18 3.36 -9.73
C TRP A 88 -1.51 3.09 -11.09
N LEU A 89 -1.64 4.01 -12.05
CA LEU A 89 -1.04 3.87 -13.39
C LEU A 89 0.48 3.78 -13.33
N TYR A 90 1.14 4.63 -12.54
CA TYR A 90 2.59 4.58 -12.39
C TYR A 90 3.06 3.29 -11.72
N GLN A 91 2.36 2.83 -10.70
CA GLN A 91 2.65 1.55 -10.04
C GLN A 91 2.47 0.38 -10.99
N HIS A 92 1.32 0.32 -11.67
CA HIS A 92 0.99 -0.76 -12.59
C HIS A 92 1.96 -0.81 -13.79
N ASN A 93 2.24 0.33 -14.41
CA ASN A 93 3.22 0.42 -15.50
C ASN A 93 4.65 0.10 -15.04
N GLY A 94 4.97 0.29 -13.79
CA GLY A 94 6.24 -0.06 -13.17
C GLY A 94 6.30 -1.47 -12.58
N GLY A 95 5.33 -2.34 -12.88
CA GLY A 95 5.31 -3.73 -12.47
C GLY A 95 4.76 -4.00 -11.06
N VAL A 96 4.17 -3.01 -10.39
CA VAL A 96 3.52 -3.18 -9.08
C VAL A 96 2.00 -3.18 -9.25
N PHE A 97 1.38 -4.30 -8.93
CA PHE A 97 -0.07 -4.45 -9.02
C PHE A 97 -0.74 -3.99 -7.72
N LEU A 98 -1.40 -2.84 -7.76
CA LEU A 98 -2.29 -2.38 -6.70
C LEU A 98 -3.75 -2.70 -7.04
N PRO A 99 -4.64 -2.84 -6.05
CA PRO A 99 -6.07 -2.98 -6.32
C PRO A 99 -6.57 -1.83 -7.20
N PRO A 100 -7.36 -2.14 -8.26
CA PRO A 100 -7.75 -1.14 -9.25
C PRO A 100 -8.95 -0.36 -8.77
N TRP A 101 -8.93 0.52 -7.95
CA TRP A 101 -10.09 1.38 -7.63
C TRP A 101 -9.90 2.21 -6.38
N GLY A 102 -10.17 3.41 -6.49
CA GLY A 102 -10.44 4.28 -5.37
C GLY A 102 -9.52 5.48 -5.30
N LYS A 103 -9.89 6.34 -4.43
CA LYS A 103 -9.21 7.61 -4.21
C LYS A 103 -7.87 7.44 -3.51
N CYS A 104 -7.71 6.36 -2.74
CA CYS A 104 -6.50 6.04 -1.99
C CYS A 104 -6.15 4.57 -2.23
N GLU A 105 -5.28 4.32 -3.19
CA GLU A 105 -4.82 2.98 -3.49
C GLU A 105 -4.06 2.38 -2.31
N GLN A 106 -4.53 1.23 -1.85
CA GLN A 106 -3.94 0.53 -0.72
C GLN A 106 -2.97 -0.53 -1.20
N TRP A 107 -1.80 -0.59 -0.59
CA TRP A 107 -0.95 -1.78 -0.71
C TRP A 107 -1.28 -2.81 0.36
N THR A 108 -1.00 -4.06 0.04
CA THR A 108 -0.95 -5.16 1.00
C THR A 108 0.28 -6.00 0.70
N VAL A 109 1.14 -6.17 1.68
CA VAL A 109 2.31 -7.04 1.56
C VAL A 109 2.07 -8.38 2.24
N SER A 110 2.80 -9.41 1.81
CA SER A 110 2.79 -10.76 2.39
C SER A 110 4.19 -11.17 2.79
N VAL A 111 4.34 -12.32 3.42
CA VAL A 111 5.64 -12.90 3.79
C VAL A 111 6.52 -13.23 2.55
N GLN A 112 5.94 -13.25 1.36
CA GLN A 112 6.65 -13.54 0.11
C GLN A 112 7.32 -12.31 -0.50
N HIS A 113 6.91 -11.10 -0.10
CA HIS A 113 7.54 -9.88 -0.60
C HIS A 113 8.89 -9.66 0.07
N SER A 114 9.87 -9.28 -0.74
CA SER A 114 11.20 -8.84 -0.29
C SER A 114 11.27 -7.32 -0.10
N VAL A 115 12.36 -6.84 0.47
CA VAL A 115 12.68 -5.40 0.51
C VAL A 115 12.84 -4.85 -0.91
N ASP A 116 13.42 -5.62 -1.83
CA ASP A 116 13.60 -5.19 -3.22
C ASP A 116 12.25 -4.99 -3.92
N ASP A 117 11.27 -5.87 -3.67
CA ASP A 117 9.91 -5.71 -4.22
C ASP A 117 9.26 -4.40 -3.77
N VAL A 118 9.35 -4.06 -2.48
CA VAL A 118 8.76 -2.81 -1.99
C VAL A 118 9.56 -1.57 -2.42
N GLN A 119 10.85 -1.70 -2.72
CA GLN A 119 11.65 -0.62 -3.31
C GLN A 119 11.19 -0.29 -4.73
N VAL A 120 10.69 -1.25 -5.51
CA VAL A 120 10.07 -0.97 -6.82
C VAL A 120 8.87 -0.05 -6.66
N PHE A 121 8.03 -0.28 -5.64
CA PHE A 121 6.91 0.62 -5.32
C PHE A 121 7.40 2.06 -5.02
N VAL A 122 8.44 2.20 -4.21
CA VAL A 122 9.03 3.51 -3.86
C VAL A 122 9.61 4.19 -5.10
N ALA A 123 10.31 3.47 -5.96
CA ALA A 123 10.87 4.00 -7.21
C ALA A 123 9.78 4.46 -8.20
N ASN A 124 8.66 3.74 -8.28
CA ASN A 124 7.53 4.15 -9.10
C ASN A 124 6.86 5.43 -8.58
N LEU A 125 6.74 5.57 -7.27
CA LEU A 125 6.23 6.79 -6.65
C LEU A 125 7.17 7.98 -6.89
N GLU A 126 8.49 7.77 -6.86
CA GLU A 126 9.49 8.79 -7.19
C GLU A 126 9.31 9.30 -8.62
N ARG A 127 9.09 8.41 -9.59
CA ARG A 127 8.83 8.80 -10.99
C ARG A 127 7.58 9.66 -11.12
N LEU A 128 6.47 9.23 -10.48
CA LEU A 128 5.25 10.02 -10.44
C LEU A 128 5.50 11.42 -9.86
N ALA A 129 6.20 11.50 -8.73
CA ALA A 129 6.47 12.74 -8.05
C ALA A 129 7.35 13.69 -8.87
N ALA A 130 8.35 13.16 -9.57
CA ALA A 130 9.21 13.93 -10.47
C ALA A 130 8.42 14.53 -11.63
N ASP A 131 7.58 13.73 -12.29
CA ASP A 131 6.76 14.18 -13.42
C ASP A 131 5.72 15.25 -13.00
N LEU A 132 5.09 15.07 -11.85
CA LEU A 132 4.17 16.05 -11.26
C LEU A 132 4.87 17.37 -10.91
N SER A 133 6.11 17.30 -10.46
CA SER A 133 6.91 18.48 -10.13
C SER A 133 7.35 19.23 -11.38
N ALA A 134 7.67 18.51 -12.45
CA ALA A 134 8.06 19.10 -13.74
C ALA A 134 6.90 19.75 -14.49
N ALA A 135 5.65 19.35 -14.21
CA ALA A 135 4.44 19.88 -14.82
C ALA A 135 3.87 21.15 -14.14
N ARG A 136 4.47 21.59 -13.04
CA ARG A 136 4.12 22.82 -12.30
C ARG A 136 4.87 24.02 -12.84
#